data_e2e668d671a242e1fdebe44fe669c5bf
#
_entry.id   e2e668d671a242e1fdebe44fe669c5bf
#
_cell.length_a   1.000
_cell.length_b   1.000
_cell.length_c   1.000
_cell.angle_alpha   90.00
_cell.angle_beta   90.00
_cell.angle_gamma   90.00
#
_symmetry.space_group_name_H-M   'P 1'
#
loop_
_entity.id
_entity.type
_entity.pdbx_description
1 polymer ?
#
loop_
_entity_poly.entity_id
_entity_poly.type
_entity_poly.pdbx_seq_one_letter_code
_entity_poly.pdbx_strand_id
1 'polypeptide(L)'
;HQVEEVYDKESKQRFSLEDRIKELMQLNKQISDDANNLTRALKGDSKIQGNWGEMILERLLQASGLIEGEHYFRQEFLKNEQGEMLTNEESGQKMQPDIIVRYPDDREMIIDSKVSLTAYAAYNSAENKDEEARWLKAHLQSVRAHVDELSQKDYSHYDAKAPDFVMMFIPTEAAYLTAIK
;
A
#
# COMPACT_ATOMS: atom_id res chain seq x y z
N HIS A 1 24.27 37.25 11.94
CA HIS A 1 22.85 37.15 12.37
C HIS A 1 21.97 36.37 11.40
N GLN A 2 21.81 36.82 10.13
CA GLN A 2 20.93 36.13 9.17
C GLN A 2 21.40 34.70 8.80
N VAL A 3 22.68 34.46 8.70
CA VAL A 3 23.25 33.13 8.39
C VAL A 3 23.10 32.17 9.59
N GLU A 4 23.24 32.66 10.80
CA GLU A 4 23.04 31.87 12.03
C GLU A 4 21.57 31.49 12.21
N GLU A 5 20.62 32.38 11.94
CA GLU A 5 19.19 32.08 12.01
C GLU A 5 18.76 31.03 10.97
N VAL A 6 19.33 31.09 9.76
CA VAL A 6 19.06 30.08 8.71
C VAL A 6 19.64 28.73 9.12
N TYR A 7 20.86 28.71 9.69
CA TYR A 7 21.51 27.49 10.14
C TYR A 7 20.77 26.82 11.30
N ASP A 8 20.30 27.62 12.27
CA ASP A 8 19.50 27.15 13.40
C ASP A 8 18.14 26.60 12.94
N LYS A 9 17.50 27.23 11.96
CA LYS A 9 16.24 26.77 11.40
C LYS A 9 16.41 25.48 10.63
N GLU A 10 17.47 25.37 9.82
CA GLU A 10 17.79 24.15 9.08
C GLU A 10 18.14 22.98 10.02
N SER A 11 18.94 23.24 11.07
CA SER A 11 19.25 22.23 12.09
C SER A 11 18.01 21.73 12.80
N LYS A 12 17.10 22.61 13.22
CA LYS A 12 15.82 22.22 13.84
C LYS A 12 14.94 21.42 12.91
N GLN A 13 14.90 21.76 11.62
CA GLN A 13 14.16 21.00 10.63
C GLN A 13 14.77 19.61 10.40
N ARG A 14 16.11 19.49 10.37
CA ARG A 14 16.79 18.19 10.27
C ARG A 14 16.52 17.29 11.47
N PHE A 15 16.60 17.81 12.69
CA PHE A 15 16.24 17.05 13.91
C PHE A 15 14.79 16.61 13.89
N SER A 16 13.85 17.48 13.53
CA SER A 16 12.44 17.13 13.41
C SER A 16 12.19 16.06 12.36
N LEU A 17 12.91 16.10 11.24
CA LEU A 17 12.81 15.09 10.18
C LEU A 17 13.39 13.74 10.65
N GLU A 18 14.56 13.77 11.33
CA GLU A 18 15.17 12.56 11.87
C GLU A 18 14.27 11.87 12.91
N ASP A 19 13.64 12.63 13.79
CA ASP A 19 12.71 12.08 14.79
C ASP A 19 11.48 11.48 14.11
N ARG A 20 10.90 12.14 13.11
CA ARG A 20 9.79 11.58 12.33
C ARG A 20 10.18 10.30 11.58
N ILE A 21 11.38 10.25 11.02
CA ILE A 21 11.89 9.03 10.37
C ILE A 21 12.02 7.91 11.39
N LYS A 22 12.53 8.16 12.59
CA LYS A 22 12.62 7.16 13.67
C LYS A 22 11.24 6.66 14.10
N GLU A 23 10.28 7.57 14.26
CA GLU A 23 8.88 7.21 14.58
C GLU A 23 8.27 6.32 13.49
N LEU A 24 8.45 6.68 12.21
CA LEU A 24 7.98 5.88 11.08
C LEU A 24 8.65 4.51 11.02
N MET A 25 9.94 4.43 11.30
CA MET A 25 10.66 3.14 11.36
C MET A 25 10.16 2.26 12.51
N GLN A 26 9.90 2.83 13.68
CA GLN A 26 9.33 2.10 14.82
C GLN A 26 7.91 1.62 14.52
N LEU A 27 7.08 2.47 13.94
CA LEU A 27 5.73 2.12 13.52
C LEU A 27 5.74 1.00 12.47
N ASN A 28 6.63 1.09 11.47
CA ASN A 28 6.77 0.07 10.43
C ASN A 28 7.19 -1.28 11.03
N LYS A 29 8.11 -1.28 12.00
CA LYS A 29 8.50 -2.50 12.72
C LYS A 29 7.32 -3.09 13.51
N GLN A 30 6.59 -2.26 14.25
CA GLN A 30 5.42 -2.71 15.02
C GLN A 30 4.33 -3.26 14.09
N ILE A 31 4.07 -2.59 12.97
CA ILE A 31 3.14 -3.05 11.94
C ILE A 31 3.58 -4.40 11.37
N SER A 32 4.87 -4.57 11.08
CA SER A 32 5.40 -5.84 10.56
C SER A 32 5.26 -6.98 11.56
N ASP A 33 5.50 -6.72 12.85
CA ASP A 33 5.34 -7.70 13.92
C ASP A 33 3.86 -8.07 14.12
N ASP A 34 2.96 -7.08 14.13
CA ASP A 34 1.51 -7.27 14.23
C ASP A 34 0.98 -8.03 13.00
N ALA A 35 1.51 -7.74 11.81
CA ALA A 35 1.18 -8.43 10.57
C ALA A 35 1.52 -9.91 10.62
N ASN A 36 2.73 -10.23 11.08
CA ASN A 36 3.17 -11.61 11.20
C ASN A 36 2.33 -12.38 12.23
N ASN A 37 1.98 -11.75 13.35
CA ASN A 37 1.14 -12.36 14.38
C ASN A 37 -0.30 -12.57 13.89
N LEU A 38 -0.87 -11.56 13.22
CA LEU A 38 -2.24 -11.63 12.70
C LEU A 38 -2.34 -12.60 11.52
N THR A 39 -1.33 -12.65 10.65
CA THR A 39 -1.27 -13.60 9.52
C THR A 39 -1.33 -15.06 10.03
N ARG A 40 -0.72 -15.32 11.19
CA ARG A 40 -0.83 -16.64 11.85
C ARG A 40 -2.21 -16.89 12.48
N ALA A 41 -2.84 -15.85 13.03
CA ALA A 41 -4.13 -15.94 13.70
C ALA A 41 -5.31 -16.04 12.72
N LEU A 42 -5.20 -15.41 11.54
CA LEU A 42 -6.27 -15.33 10.52
C LEU A 42 -6.09 -16.37 9.39
N LYS A 43 -5.64 -17.58 9.73
CA LYS A 43 -5.53 -18.67 8.75
C LYS A 43 -6.88 -18.88 8.03
N GLY A 44 -6.98 -18.47 6.76
CA GLY A 44 -8.09 -18.83 5.88
C GLY A 44 -9.15 -17.76 5.60
N ASP A 45 -9.14 -16.60 6.26
CA ASP A 45 -10.09 -15.53 5.96
C ASP A 45 -9.45 -14.38 5.16
N SER A 46 -9.51 -14.49 3.82
CA SER A 46 -8.94 -13.51 2.90
C SER A 46 -9.59 -12.13 3.02
N LYS A 47 -10.86 -12.05 3.42
CA LYS A 47 -11.59 -10.78 3.55
C LYS A 47 -11.08 -10.00 4.77
N ILE A 48 -10.87 -10.69 5.90
CA ILE A 48 -10.32 -10.06 7.11
C ILE A 48 -8.88 -9.62 6.86
N GLN A 49 -8.08 -10.41 6.14
CA GLN A 49 -6.71 -10.03 5.74
C GLN A 49 -6.70 -8.80 4.83
N GLY A 50 -7.64 -8.69 3.88
CA GLY A 50 -7.79 -7.51 3.02
C GLY A 50 -8.12 -6.25 3.81
N ASN A 51 -9.16 -6.29 4.63
CA ASN A 51 -9.56 -5.15 5.47
C ASN A 51 -8.44 -4.71 6.42
N TRP A 52 -7.67 -5.67 6.94
CA TRP A 52 -6.53 -5.38 7.78
C TRP A 52 -5.39 -4.69 7.00
N GLY A 53 -5.08 -5.13 5.78
CA GLY A 53 -4.11 -4.50 4.89
C GLY A 53 -4.48 -3.04 4.60
N GLU A 54 -5.74 -2.77 4.30
CA GLU A 54 -6.26 -1.40 4.11
C GLU A 54 -6.10 -0.55 5.37
N MET A 55 -6.41 -1.09 6.56
CA MET A 55 -6.23 -0.39 7.83
C MET A 55 -4.76 -0.03 8.12
N ILE A 56 -3.83 -0.92 7.78
CA ILE A 56 -2.38 -0.66 7.94
C ILE A 56 -1.92 0.44 6.99
N LEU A 57 -2.34 0.39 5.73
CA LEU A 57 -2.04 1.43 4.75
C LEU A 57 -2.54 2.79 5.22
N GLU A 58 -3.77 2.86 5.72
CA GLU A 58 -4.35 4.07 6.27
C GLU A 58 -3.53 4.63 7.45
N ARG A 59 -3.13 3.78 8.39
CA ARG A 59 -2.27 4.19 9.52
C ARG A 59 -0.93 4.75 9.06
N LEU A 60 -0.32 4.15 8.03
CA LEU A 60 0.94 4.64 7.46
C LEU A 60 0.76 6.03 6.82
N LEU A 61 -0.32 6.26 6.08
CA LEU A 61 -0.63 7.56 5.49
C LEU A 61 -0.83 8.63 6.58
N GLN A 62 -1.61 8.32 7.61
CA GLN A 62 -1.84 9.21 8.75
C GLN A 62 -0.55 9.51 9.53
N ALA A 63 0.29 8.51 9.79
CA ALA A 63 1.58 8.68 10.44
C ALA A 63 2.56 9.51 9.59
N SER A 64 2.40 9.48 8.27
CA SER A 64 3.15 10.34 7.34
C SER A 64 2.63 11.78 7.30
N GLY A 65 1.59 12.10 8.10
CA GLY A 65 1.01 13.44 8.19
C GLY A 65 -0.05 13.73 7.13
N LEU A 66 -0.49 12.72 6.39
CA LEU A 66 -1.57 12.86 5.41
C LEU A 66 -2.94 12.79 6.10
N ILE A 67 -3.88 13.61 5.65
CA ILE A 67 -5.23 13.75 6.22
C ILE A 67 -6.24 13.17 5.23
N GLU A 68 -7.12 12.27 5.72
CA GLU A 68 -8.22 11.74 4.92
C GLU A 68 -9.19 12.84 4.51
N GLY A 69 -9.64 12.80 3.27
CA GLY A 69 -10.53 13.80 2.68
C GLY A 69 -9.85 15.08 2.21
N GLU A 70 -8.55 15.25 2.49
CA GLU A 70 -7.73 16.38 2.05
C GLU A 70 -6.55 15.93 1.19
N HIS A 71 -5.74 15.00 1.70
CA HIS A 71 -4.54 14.51 1.04
C HIS A 71 -4.71 13.12 0.44
N TYR A 72 -5.59 12.29 1.03
CA TYR A 72 -5.92 10.98 0.48
C TYR A 72 -7.41 10.65 0.64
N PHE A 73 -7.90 9.80 -0.25
CA PHE A 73 -9.31 9.41 -0.34
C PHE A 73 -9.40 7.90 -0.46
N ARG A 74 -10.30 7.29 0.35
CA ARG A 74 -10.52 5.84 0.34
C ARG A 74 -11.71 5.49 -0.52
N GLN A 75 -11.57 4.44 -1.34
CA GLN A 75 -12.65 3.86 -2.15
C GLN A 75 -13.47 4.92 -2.91
N GLU A 76 -12.81 6.00 -3.32
CA GLU A 76 -13.42 7.02 -4.15
C GLU A 76 -13.48 6.53 -5.60
N PHE A 77 -14.63 6.72 -6.25
CA PHE A 77 -14.75 6.44 -7.67
C PHE A 77 -14.01 7.49 -8.48
N LEU A 78 -13.24 7.05 -9.45
CA LEU A 78 -12.65 7.96 -10.42
C LEU A 78 -13.75 8.63 -11.25
N LYS A 79 -13.59 9.91 -11.56
CA LYS A 79 -14.55 10.74 -12.29
C LYS A 79 -13.86 11.47 -13.43
N ASN A 80 -14.58 11.63 -14.54
CA ASN A 80 -14.14 12.49 -15.62
C ASN A 80 -14.31 13.99 -15.25
N GLU A 81 -13.88 14.88 -16.14
CA GLU A 81 -14.01 16.33 -15.97
C GLU A 81 -15.46 16.80 -15.80
N GLN A 82 -16.43 16.02 -16.26
CA GLN A 82 -17.86 16.29 -16.14
C GLN A 82 -18.45 15.76 -14.82
N GLY A 83 -17.64 15.07 -13.97
CA GLY A 83 -18.06 14.50 -12.70
C GLY A 83 -18.75 13.14 -12.80
N GLU A 84 -18.75 12.51 -13.97
CA GLU A 84 -19.32 11.18 -14.19
C GLU A 84 -18.32 10.10 -13.75
N MET A 85 -18.83 9.01 -13.16
CA MET A 85 -17.98 7.90 -12.71
C MET A 85 -17.35 7.17 -13.90
N LEU A 86 -16.05 7.01 -13.88
CA LEU A 86 -15.32 6.26 -14.89
C LEU A 86 -15.61 4.77 -14.77
N THR A 87 -15.75 4.13 -15.91
CA THR A 87 -16.03 2.71 -16.03
C THR A 87 -14.97 2.08 -16.93
N ASN A 88 -14.40 0.96 -16.50
CA ASN A 88 -13.48 0.21 -17.33
C ASN A 88 -14.22 -0.35 -18.55
N GLU A 89 -13.72 -0.06 -19.75
CA GLU A 89 -14.39 -0.40 -21.01
C GLU A 89 -14.46 -1.92 -21.25
N GLU A 90 -13.48 -2.67 -20.76
CA GLU A 90 -13.43 -4.12 -20.95
C GLU A 90 -14.31 -4.88 -19.96
N SER A 91 -14.30 -4.47 -18.67
CA SER A 91 -15.02 -5.18 -17.61
C SER A 91 -16.40 -4.60 -17.32
N GLY A 92 -16.71 -3.39 -17.76
CA GLY A 92 -17.95 -2.66 -17.43
C GLY A 92 -18.06 -2.26 -15.96
N GLN A 93 -17.01 -2.45 -15.16
CA GLN A 93 -16.99 -2.12 -13.73
C GLN A 93 -16.55 -0.68 -13.50
N LYS A 94 -17.14 -0.04 -12.50
CA LYS A 94 -16.71 1.30 -12.06
C LYS A 94 -15.31 1.23 -11.48
N MET A 95 -14.50 2.21 -11.82
CA MET A 95 -13.12 2.28 -11.35
C MET A 95 -13.06 2.89 -9.96
N GLN A 96 -12.75 2.03 -8.98
CA GLN A 96 -12.69 2.38 -7.56
C GLN A 96 -11.38 1.84 -6.97
N PRO A 97 -10.32 2.65 -6.94
CA PRO A 97 -9.09 2.31 -6.25
C PRO A 97 -9.29 2.20 -4.73
N ASP A 98 -8.45 1.46 -4.04
CA ASP A 98 -8.49 1.39 -2.59
C ASP A 98 -8.14 2.75 -1.97
N ILE A 99 -7.06 3.39 -2.45
CA ILE A 99 -6.63 4.73 -2.02
C ILE A 99 -6.18 5.58 -3.23
N ILE A 100 -6.58 6.85 -3.21
CA ILE A 100 -6.07 7.90 -4.09
C ILE A 100 -5.36 8.93 -3.20
N VAL A 101 -4.07 9.20 -3.45
CA VAL A 101 -3.32 10.29 -2.82
C VAL A 101 -3.24 11.46 -3.80
N ARG A 102 -3.68 12.65 -3.37
CA ARG A 102 -3.64 13.88 -4.16
C ARG A 102 -2.46 14.77 -3.76
N TYR A 103 -1.71 15.20 -4.75
CA TYR A 103 -0.60 16.12 -4.60
C TYR A 103 -1.05 17.56 -4.80
N PRO A 104 -0.33 18.57 -4.24
CA PRO A 104 -0.66 19.98 -4.41
C PRO A 104 -0.66 20.48 -5.86
N ASP A 105 0.01 19.77 -6.76
CA ASP A 105 0.08 20.07 -8.20
C ASP A 105 -0.98 19.33 -9.02
N ASP A 106 -2.05 18.90 -8.38
CA ASP A 106 -3.22 18.25 -8.97
C ASP A 106 -2.93 16.85 -9.58
N ARG A 107 -1.76 16.27 -9.31
CA ARG A 107 -1.46 14.87 -9.63
C ARG A 107 -2.05 13.94 -8.60
N GLU A 108 -2.42 12.76 -9.05
CA GLU A 108 -2.94 11.69 -8.19
C GLU A 108 -2.01 10.48 -8.21
N MET A 109 -1.90 9.78 -7.09
CA MET A 109 -1.23 8.48 -7.00
C MET A 109 -2.23 7.45 -6.51
N ILE A 110 -2.33 6.35 -7.23
CA ILE A 110 -3.23 5.25 -6.91
C ILE A 110 -2.47 4.18 -6.15
N ILE A 111 -3.03 3.73 -5.03
CA ILE A 111 -2.49 2.64 -4.21
C ILE A 111 -3.57 1.56 -4.08
N ASP A 112 -3.20 0.32 -4.39
CA ASP A 112 -4.05 -0.86 -4.22
C ASP A 112 -3.42 -1.79 -3.17
N SER A 113 -4.22 -2.28 -2.19
CA SER A 113 -3.72 -3.03 -1.03
C SER A 113 -4.13 -4.51 -1.00
N LYS A 114 -4.62 -5.07 -2.09
CA LYS A 114 -5.27 -6.38 -2.16
C LYS A 114 -4.35 -7.60 -2.23
N VAL A 115 -3.21 -7.63 -1.58
CA VAL A 115 -2.35 -8.81 -1.58
C VAL A 115 -2.84 -9.84 -0.56
N SER A 116 -3.20 -11.04 -1.03
CA SER A 116 -3.50 -12.16 -0.14
C SER A 116 -2.23 -12.68 0.54
N LEU A 117 -2.23 -12.67 1.87
CA LEU A 117 -1.15 -13.22 2.68
C LEU A 117 -1.37 -14.69 3.10
N THR A 118 -2.44 -15.34 2.64
CA THR A 118 -2.80 -16.72 3.03
C THR A 118 -1.67 -17.70 2.72
N ALA A 119 -1.11 -17.64 1.51
CA ALA A 119 -0.01 -18.50 1.11
C ALA A 119 1.28 -18.19 1.88
N TYR A 120 1.55 -16.90 2.17
CA TYR A 120 2.69 -16.49 2.99
C TYR A 120 2.56 -16.97 4.44
N ALA A 121 1.35 -16.91 5.02
CA ALA A 121 1.08 -17.46 6.35
C ALA A 121 1.34 -18.96 6.42
N ALA A 122 0.87 -19.70 5.41
CA ALA A 122 1.09 -21.13 5.31
C ALA A 122 2.59 -21.47 5.11
N TYR A 123 3.31 -20.67 4.31
CA TYR A 123 4.76 -20.78 4.15
C TYR A 123 5.50 -20.67 5.49
N ASN A 124 5.18 -19.65 6.30
CA ASN A 124 5.80 -19.47 7.63
C ASN A 124 5.40 -20.53 8.67
N SER A 125 4.35 -21.31 8.41
CA SER A 125 3.85 -22.35 9.29
C SER A 125 4.12 -23.75 8.76
N ALA A 126 4.90 -23.89 7.68
CA ALA A 126 5.23 -25.17 7.08
C ALA A 126 6.07 -26.02 8.04
N GLU A 127 5.73 -27.31 8.16
CA GLU A 127 6.39 -28.24 9.08
C GLU A 127 7.56 -28.98 8.41
N ASN A 128 7.61 -28.94 7.08
CA ASN A 128 8.66 -29.61 6.30
C ASN A 128 8.99 -28.81 5.01
N LYS A 129 10.14 -29.15 4.40
CA LYS A 129 10.66 -28.44 3.22
C LYS A 129 9.76 -28.56 1.98
N ASP A 130 9.02 -29.63 1.82
CA ASP A 130 8.13 -29.81 0.68
C ASP A 130 6.90 -28.91 0.78
N GLU A 131 6.35 -28.78 1.97
CA GLU A 131 5.29 -27.80 2.26
C GLU A 131 5.79 -26.37 2.11
N GLU A 132 6.97 -26.07 2.65
CA GLU A 132 7.60 -24.76 2.54
C GLU A 132 7.74 -24.37 1.06
N ALA A 133 8.30 -25.23 0.22
CA ALA A 133 8.48 -24.98 -1.22
C ALA A 133 7.13 -24.80 -1.94
N ARG A 134 6.12 -25.60 -1.59
CA ARG A 134 4.78 -25.48 -2.16
C ARG A 134 4.12 -24.14 -1.83
N TRP A 135 4.18 -23.73 -0.57
CA TRP A 135 3.55 -22.49 -0.13
C TRP A 135 4.31 -21.25 -0.59
N LEU A 136 5.64 -21.32 -0.68
CA LEU A 136 6.44 -20.29 -1.31
C LEU A 136 6.01 -20.07 -2.77
N LYS A 137 5.90 -21.14 -3.54
CA LYS A 137 5.43 -21.07 -4.93
C LYS A 137 4.03 -20.46 -5.01
N ALA A 138 3.12 -20.83 -4.13
CA ALA A 138 1.76 -20.29 -4.09
C ALA A 138 1.76 -18.79 -3.75
N HIS A 139 2.62 -18.34 -2.83
CA HIS A 139 2.79 -16.93 -2.50
C HIS A 139 3.29 -16.11 -3.70
N LEU A 140 4.34 -16.58 -4.37
CA LEU A 140 4.88 -15.94 -5.58
C LEU A 140 3.84 -15.85 -6.69
N GLN A 141 3.07 -16.92 -6.91
CA GLN A 141 1.97 -16.92 -7.89
C GLN A 141 0.87 -15.93 -7.53
N SER A 142 0.49 -15.83 -6.25
CA SER A 142 -0.52 -14.88 -5.78
C SER A 142 -0.08 -13.44 -5.99
N VAL A 143 1.17 -13.10 -5.64
CA VAL A 143 1.71 -11.75 -5.85
C VAL A 143 1.76 -11.41 -7.33
N ARG A 144 2.24 -12.35 -8.17
CA ARG A 144 2.33 -12.15 -9.61
C ARG A 144 0.97 -11.95 -10.26
N ALA A 145 -0.01 -12.81 -9.92
CA ALA A 145 -1.37 -12.69 -10.42
C ALA A 145 -1.98 -11.32 -10.09
N HIS A 146 -1.67 -10.80 -8.90
CA HIS A 146 -2.15 -9.47 -8.49
C HIS A 146 -1.46 -8.34 -9.26
N VAL A 147 -0.14 -8.44 -9.51
CA VAL A 147 0.57 -7.49 -10.38
C VAL A 147 -0.03 -7.50 -11.79
N ASP A 148 -0.30 -8.69 -12.35
CA ASP A 148 -0.91 -8.83 -13.67
C ASP A 148 -2.33 -8.21 -13.70
N GLU A 149 -3.13 -8.41 -12.65
CA GLU A 149 -4.46 -7.79 -12.50
C GLU A 149 -4.36 -6.25 -12.44
N LEU A 150 -3.44 -5.72 -11.64
CA LEU A 150 -3.25 -4.28 -11.51
C LEU A 150 -2.76 -3.64 -12.81
N SER A 151 -1.89 -4.31 -13.55
CA SER A 151 -1.38 -3.83 -14.83
C SER A 151 -2.46 -3.67 -15.90
N GLN A 152 -3.58 -4.40 -15.76
CA GLN A 152 -4.73 -4.32 -16.68
C GLN A 152 -5.71 -3.21 -16.32
N LYS A 153 -5.60 -2.61 -15.14
CA LYS A 153 -6.53 -1.57 -14.69
C LYS A 153 -6.35 -0.22 -15.39
N ASP A 154 -5.17 0.03 -16.00
CA ASP A 154 -4.81 1.22 -16.81
C ASP A 154 -5.52 2.53 -16.39
N TYR A 155 -5.33 2.90 -15.14
CA TYR A 155 -5.95 4.10 -14.58
C TYR A 155 -5.55 5.38 -15.32
N SER A 156 -4.34 5.43 -15.89
CA SER A 156 -3.83 6.59 -16.63
C SER A 156 -4.61 6.88 -17.92
N HIS A 157 -5.19 5.84 -18.54
CA HIS A 157 -6.05 6.00 -19.71
C HIS A 157 -7.33 6.74 -19.38
N TYR A 158 -7.84 6.57 -18.16
CA TYR A 158 -9.14 7.11 -17.74
C TYR A 158 -9.01 8.43 -16.97
N ASP A 159 -7.90 8.66 -16.29
CA ASP A 159 -7.64 9.87 -15.50
C ASP A 159 -6.27 10.47 -15.86
N ALA A 160 -6.29 11.63 -16.53
CA ALA A 160 -5.08 12.35 -16.92
C ALA A 160 -4.21 12.82 -15.74
N LYS A 161 -4.74 12.82 -14.52
CA LYS A 161 -4.03 13.14 -13.27
C LYS A 161 -3.32 11.93 -12.67
N ALA A 162 -3.77 10.72 -13.01
CA ALA A 162 -3.16 9.49 -12.57
C ALA A 162 -1.85 9.21 -13.33
N PRO A 163 -0.80 8.73 -12.65
CA PRO A 163 0.41 8.29 -13.33
C PRO A 163 0.16 7.00 -14.13
N ASP A 164 1.08 6.66 -15.00
CA ASP A 164 1.09 5.42 -15.79
C ASP A 164 1.49 4.17 -14.97
N PHE A 165 1.39 4.24 -13.65
CA PHE A 165 1.66 3.13 -12.74
C PHE A 165 0.71 3.16 -11.54
N VAL A 166 0.51 1.99 -10.94
CA VAL A 166 -0.22 1.79 -9.68
C VAL A 166 0.74 1.28 -8.63
N MET A 167 0.67 1.83 -7.43
CA MET A 167 1.42 1.31 -6.30
C MET A 167 0.68 0.12 -5.67
N MET A 168 1.35 -1.02 -5.58
CA MET A 168 0.83 -2.17 -4.85
C MET A 168 1.36 -2.15 -3.41
N PHE A 169 0.46 -2.15 -2.44
CA PHE A 169 0.82 -2.21 -1.02
C PHE A 169 0.82 -3.64 -0.50
N ILE A 170 1.92 -4.05 0.10
CA ILE A 170 2.07 -5.34 0.80
C ILE A 170 2.31 -5.03 2.28
N PRO A 171 1.40 -5.42 3.21
CA PRO A 171 1.43 -4.97 4.60
C PRO A 171 2.58 -5.56 5.45
N THR A 172 3.35 -6.51 4.93
CA THR A 172 4.51 -7.07 5.61
C THR A 172 5.76 -7.00 4.73
N GLU A 173 6.84 -6.44 5.27
CA GLU A 173 8.13 -6.37 4.59
C GLU A 173 8.66 -7.78 4.27
N ALA A 174 8.51 -8.73 5.19
CA ALA A 174 8.98 -10.09 4.99
C ALA A 174 8.26 -10.80 3.84
N ALA A 175 6.94 -10.61 3.66
CA ALA A 175 6.19 -11.15 2.53
C ALA A 175 6.65 -10.51 1.21
N TYR A 176 6.88 -9.20 1.20
CA TYR A 176 7.42 -8.48 0.05
C TYR A 176 8.82 -8.98 -0.33
N LEU A 177 9.76 -9.04 0.62
CA LEU A 177 11.13 -9.52 0.37
C LEU A 177 11.16 -10.97 -0.10
N THR A 178 10.21 -11.80 0.33
CA THR A 178 10.07 -13.18 -0.13
C THR A 178 9.58 -13.23 -1.58
N ALA A 179 8.77 -12.27 -2.00
CA ALA A 179 8.20 -12.23 -3.35
C ALA A 179 9.15 -11.70 -4.42
N ILE A 180 10.17 -10.89 -4.08
CA ILE A 180 11.10 -10.26 -5.02
C ILE A 180 12.45 -10.98 -5.17
N LYS A 181 12.65 -12.09 -4.44
CA LYS A 181 13.84 -12.96 -4.59
C LYS A 181 13.70 -13.90 -5.78
#